data_e4bc3ac164f9cf9fd747dd7fd9910783
#
_entry.id   e4bc3ac164f9cf9fd747dd7fd9910783
#
_cell.length_a   1.000
_cell.length_b   1.000
_cell.length_c   1.000
_cell.angle_alpha   90.00
_cell.angle_beta   90.00
_cell.angle_gamma   90.00
#
_symmetry.space_group_name_H-M   'P 1'
#
loop_
_entity.id
_entity.type
_entity.pdbx_description
1 polymer ?
#
loop_
_entity_poly.entity_id
_entity_poly.type
_entity_poly.pdbx_seq_one_letter_code
_entity_poly.pdbx_strand_id
1 'polypeptide(L)'
;MNKTGYASDPFYLLHETEPHPENPGRLTAIQNRLESSEFYNNLTPIQPRKATVDEIANIHDLGYIASVEQNCADHNRNLDADTVISQDSYNAALLSAGAGMTAIDQLVDGKINNAFCAVRPPGHHAEQDRAMGFCLFNNVAIAARYAQKIKALNKIFIFDWDVHHGNGTQHSFYNDPSVYYASAHQHPFYPGSGAEEETGTGEGLGTTLNLPMDAYS
;
A
#
# COMPACT_ATOMS: atom_id res chain seq x y z
N MET A 1 -25.75 3.01 -12.63
CA MET A 1 -24.46 2.59 -13.18
C MET A 1 -23.46 2.47 -12.04
N ASN A 2 -22.58 1.47 -12.07
CA ASN A 2 -21.50 1.37 -11.09
C ASN A 2 -20.52 2.53 -11.32
N LYS A 3 -20.18 3.21 -10.24
CA LYS A 3 -19.23 4.34 -10.27
C LYS A 3 -17.87 3.85 -9.73
N THR A 4 -16.83 3.96 -10.56
CA THR A 4 -15.46 3.66 -10.17
C THR A 4 -14.74 4.94 -9.78
N GLY A 5 -14.27 5.02 -8.54
CA GLY A 5 -13.41 6.10 -8.07
C GLY A 5 -11.99 5.97 -8.63
N TYR A 6 -11.35 7.08 -8.93
CA TYR A 6 -9.95 7.13 -9.33
C TYR A 6 -9.20 8.14 -8.45
N ALA A 7 -8.25 7.63 -7.66
CA ALA A 7 -7.38 8.42 -6.80
C ALA A 7 -5.99 8.51 -7.41
N SER A 8 -5.55 9.73 -7.70
CA SER A 8 -4.20 10.06 -8.11
C SER A 8 -3.90 11.51 -7.69
N ASP A 9 -2.63 11.82 -7.50
CA ASP A 9 -2.21 13.19 -7.17
C ASP A 9 -0.82 13.44 -7.77
N PRO A 10 -0.58 14.60 -8.40
CA PRO A 10 0.73 14.94 -8.98
C PRO A 10 1.85 14.98 -7.93
N PHE A 11 1.55 15.13 -6.65
CA PHE A 11 2.53 15.11 -5.58
C PHE A 11 3.29 13.78 -5.48
N TYR A 12 2.69 12.67 -5.93
CA TYR A 12 3.39 11.37 -5.97
C TYR A 12 4.63 11.38 -6.87
N LEU A 13 4.69 12.29 -7.86
CA LEU A 13 5.84 12.42 -8.75
C LEU A 13 7.05 13.07 -8.04
N LEU A 14 6.84 13.77 -6.92
CA LEU A 14 7.90 14.37 -6.11
C LEU A 14 8.65 13.35 -5.23
N HIS A 15 8.15 12.12 -5.14
CA HIS A 15 8.94 10.99 -4.63
C HIS A 15 9.96 10.60 -5.71
N GLU A 16 11.10 11.31 -5.74
CA GLU A 16 12.14 11.17 -6.76
C GLU A 16 13.12 10.05 -6.41
N THR A 17 13.07 8.99 -7.19
CA THR A 17 13.84 7.77 -6.96
C THR A 17 14.84 7.46 -8.07
N GLU A 18 14.87 8.22 -9.17
CA GLU A 18 15.72 7.90 -10.32
C GLU A 18 17.24 7.90 -10.02
N PRO A 19 18.01 7.00 -10.64
CA PRO A 19 17.58 5.90 -11.51
C PRO A 19 17.20 4.65 -10.71
N HIS A 20 15.92 4.30 -10.67
CA HIS A 20 15.39 3.18 -9.90
C HIS A 20 14.19 2.56 -10.63
N PRO A 21 13.94 1.22 -10.53
CA PRO A 21 12.78 0.58 -11.17
C PRO A 21 11.44 1.16 -10.68
N GLU A 22 11.33 1.48 -9.39
CA GLU A 22 10.21 2.24 -8.84
C GLU A 22 10.51 3.74 -9.00
N ASN A 23 9.93 4.39 -10.00
CA ASN A 23 10.18 5.79 -10.35
C ASN A 23 8.90 6.53 -10.79
N PRO A 24 8.91 7.87 -10.83
CA PRO A 24 7.73 8.68 -11.20
C PRO A 24 7.14 8.35 -12.56
N GLY A 25 7.95 7.90 -13.52
CA GLY A 25 7.52 7.53 -14.87
C GLY A 25 6.46 6.42 -14.90
N ARG A 26 6.42 5.56 -13.88
CA ARG A 26 5.39 4.51 -13.74
C ARG A 26 3.99 5.10 -13.64
N LEU A 27 3.78 6.09 -12.76
CA LEU A 27 2.47 6.74 -12.63
C LEU A 27 2.14 7.59 -13.86
N THR A 28 3.12 8.27 -14.44
CA THR A 28 2.93 9.03 -15.69
C THR A 28 2.45 8.11 -16.81
N ALA A 29 3.01 6.91 -16.94
CA ALA A 29 2.58 5.93 -17.94
C ALA A 29 1.14 5.44 -17.69
N ILE A 30 0.78 5.17 -16.43
CA ILE A 30 -0.59 4.77 -16.03
C ILE A 30 -1.57 5.90 -16.35
N GLN A 31 -1.26 7.13 -15.95
CA GLN A 31 -2.11 8.29 -16.20
C GLN A 31 -2.37 8.50 -17.70
N ASN A 32 -1.31 8.54 -18.50
CA ASN A 32 -1.42 8.71 -19.96
C ASN A 32 -2.27 7.60 -20.59
N ARG A 33 -2.10 6.35 -20.14
CA ARG A 33 -2.89 5.22 -20.64
C ARG A 33 -4.36 5.32 -20.26
N LEU A 34 -4.66 5.74 -19.03
CA LEU A 34 -6.04 5.95 -18.59
C LEU A 34 -6.70 7.11 -19.35
N GLU A 35 -6.04 8.25 -19.46
CA GLU A 35 -6.58 9.43 -20.16
C GLU A 35 -6.88 9.16 -21.64
N SER A 36 -6.12 8.27 -22.27
CA SER A 36 -6.36 7.84 -23.64
C SER A 36 -7.49 6.81 -23.80
N SER A 37 -8.09 6.33 -22.70
CA SER A 37 -9.14 5.32 -22.72
C SER A 37 -10.53 5.95 -22.81
N GLU A 38 -11.46 5.26 -23.49
CA GLU A 38 -12.85 5.70 -23.65
C GLU A 38 -13.61 5.80 -22.31
N PHE A 39 -13.17 5.05 -21.28
CA PHE A 39 -13.82 5.03 -19.98
C PHE A 39 -13.31 6.10 -19.00
N TYR A 40 -12.22 6.81 -19.31
CA TYR A 40 -11.62 7.78 -18.38
C TYR A 40 -12.62 8.82 -17.86
N ASN A 41 -13.44 9.34 -18.76
CA ASN A 41 -14.48 10.33 -18.41
C ASN A 41 -15.62 9.76 -17.54
N ASN A 42 -15.67 8.44 -17.36
CA ASN A 42 -16.64 7.77 -16.49
C ASN A 42 -16.11 7.52 -15.08
N LEU A 43 -14.81 7.78 -14.85
CA LEU A 43 -14.20 7.69 -13.53
C LEU A 43 -14.64 8.87 -12.65
N THR A 44 -14.91 8.59 -11.38
CA THR A 44 -15.19 9.61 -10.38
C THR A 44 -13.87 10.01 -9.73
N PRO A 45 -13.39 11.25 -9.89
CA PRO A 45 -12.14 11.66 -9.28
C PRO A 45 -12.23 11.63 -7.76
N ILE A 46 -11.17 11.09 -7.14
CA ILE A 46 -10.96 11.09 -5.70
C ILE A 46 -9.74 11.96 -5.42
N GLN A 47 -9.92 13.04 -4.64
CA GLN A 47 -8.80 13.82 -4.14
C GLN A 47 -8.27 13.16 -2.86
N PRO A 48 -7.07 12.57 -2.87
CA PRO A 48 -6.49 11.97 -1.68
C PRO A 48 -6.22 13.01 -0.59
N ARG A 49 -6.38 12.62 0.68
CA ARG A 49 -5.86 13.37 1.82
C ARG A 49 -4.59 12.71 2.36
N LYS A 50 -3.78 13.44 3.07
CA LYS A 50 -2.69 12.84 3.84
C LYS A 50 -3.24 12.03 5.01
N ALA A 51 -2.63 10.87 5.26
CA ALA A 51 -2.81 10.16 6.53
C ALA A 51 -2.22 10.97 7.67
N THR A 52 -2.82 10.89 8.84
CA THR A 52 -2.24 11.43 10.08
C THR A 52 -1.23 10.44 10.67
N VAL A 53 -0.33 10.90 11.51
CA VAL A 53 0.62 10.03 12.24
C VAL A 53 -0.14 8.97 13.05
N ASP A 54 -1.23 9.32 13.71
CA ASP A 54 -2.05 8.38 14.48
C ASP A 54 -2.69 7.29 13.61
N GLU A 55 -3.06 7.60 12.37
CA GLU A 55 -3.59 6.62 11.43
C GLU A 55 -2.50 5.65 10.96
N ILE A 56 -1.30 6.16 10.67
CA ILE A 56 -0.12 5.35 10.31
C ILE A 56 0.30 4.46 11.51
N ALA A 57 0.25 5.01 12.73
CA ALA A 57 0.61 4.31 13.96
C ALA A 57 -0.31 3.12 14.32
N ASN A 58 -1.40 2.91 13.58
CA ASN A 58 -2.18 1.67 13.70
C ASN A 58 -1.46 0.43 13.13
N ILE A 59 -0.41 0.65 12.33
CA ILE A 59 0.39 -0.40 11.69
C ILE A 59 1.88 -0.25 12.03
N HIS A 60 2.38 0.98 12.08
CA HIS A 60 3.81 1.26 12.22
C HIS A 60 4.15 1.89 13.57
N ASP A 61 5.34 1.63 14.07
CA ASP A 61 5.86 2.22 15.29
C ASP A 61 6.09 3.72 15.13
N LEU A 62 5.72 4.51 16.14
CA LEU A 62 5.92 5.97 16.13
C LEU A 62 7.38 6.36 15.91
N GLY A 63 8.33 5.60 16.47
CA GLY A 63 9.75 5.82 16.28
C GLY A 63 10.18 5.63 14.82
N TYR A 64 9.60 4.63 14.14
CA TYR A 64 9.84 4.41 12.73
C TYR A 64 9.25 5.53 11.86
N ILE A 65 8.01 5.93 12.13
CA ILE A 65 7.35 7.04 11.41
C ILE A 65 8.19 8.32 11.49
N ALA A 66 8.64 8.68 12.71
CA ALA A 66 9.49 9.85 12.93
C ALA A 66 10.86 9.71 12.23
N SER A 67 11.41 8.50 12.17
CA SER A 67 12.67 8.25 11.49
C SER A 67 12.55 8.43 9.97
N VAL A 68 11.43 8.02 9.34
CA VAL A 68 11.19 8.24 7.91
C VAL A 68 11.10 9.75 7.62
N GLU A 69 10.35 10.49 8.43
CA GLU A 69 10.24 11.95 8.32
C GLU A 69 11.61 12.63 8.41
N GLN A 70 12.39 12.27 9.45
CA GLN A 70 13.71 12.86 9.68
C GLN A 70 14.70 12.53 8.55
N ASN A 71 14.73 11.28 8.06
CA ASN A 71 15.60 10.91 6.95
C ASN A 71 15.29 11.68 5.67
N CYS A 72 14.02 11.95 5.38
CA CYS A 72 13.62 12.78 4.24
C CYS A 72 14.05 14.24 4.46
N ALA A 73 13.86 14.79 5.67
CA ALA A 73 14.26 16.16 6.01
C ALA A 73 15.79 16.37 5.97
N ASP A 74 16.55 15.35 6.35
CA ASP A 74 18.02 15.36 6.32
C ASP A 74 18.60 15.09 4.93
N HIS A 75 17.75 14.96 3.91
CA HIS A 75 18.13 14.64 2.53
C HIS A 75 18.90 13.31 2.39
N ASN A 76 18.66 12.36 3.29
CA ASN A 76 19.19 11.02 3.12
C ASN A 76 18.58 10.40 1.85
N ARG A 77 19.37 9.54 1.19
CA ARG A 77 18.95 8.97 -0.11
C ARG A 77 18.24 7.63 0.04
N ASN A 78 18.51 6.90 1.10
CA ASN A 78 18.03 5.54 1.29
C ASN A 78 17.58 5.30 2.73
N LEU A 79 16.52 4.49 2.93
CA LEU A 79 16.13 3.96 4.24
C LEU A 79 16.75 2.57 4.50
N ASP A 80 16.94 1.80 3.45
CA ASP A 80 17.67 0.52 3.45
C ASP A 80 18.45 0.34 2.14
N ALA A 81 18.82 -0.90 1.79
CA ALA A 81 19.68 -1.20 0.63
C ALA A 81 18.99 -0.85 -0.72
N ASP A 82 17.67 -0.88 -0.80
CA ASP A 82 16.90 -0.71 -2.04
C ASP A 82 15.68 0.23 -1.92
N THR A 83 15.44 0.81 -0.75
CA THR A 83 14.33 1.77 -0.56
C THR A 83 14.84 3.19 -0.63
N VAL A 84 14.79 3.75 -1.84
CA VAL A 84 15.24 5.11 -2.14
C VAL A 84 14.20 6.13 -1.68
N ILE A 85 14.68 7.24 -1.12
CA ILE A 85 13.85 8.39 -0.71
C ILE A 85 14.38 9.71 -1.26
N SER A 86 13.52 10.70 -1.25
CA SER A 86 13.80 12.11 -1.52
C SER A 86 13.16 12.99 -0.46
N GLN A 87 13.39 14.30 -0.51
CA GLN A 87 12.84 15.25 0.46
C GLN A 87 11.32 15.15 0.62
N ASP A 88 10.60 14.93 -0.48
CA ASP A 88 9.14 14.86 -0.50
C ASP A 88 8.56 13.47 -0.26
N SER A 89 9.41 12.45 -0.11
CA SER A 89 8.97 11.05 0.00
C SER A 89 8.07 10.77 1.20
N TYR A 90 8.36 11.39 2.36
CA TYR A 90 7.49 11.26 3.53
C TYR A 90 6.07 11.78 3.26
N ASN A 91 5.98 12.98 2.69
CA ASN A 91 4.69 13.57 2.36
C ASN A 91 3.94 12.79 1.27
N ALA A 92 4.65 12.27 0.28
CA ALA A 92 4.07 11.39 -0.74
C ALA A 92 3.55 10.08 -0.12
N ALA A 93 4.29 9.49 0.84
CA ALA A 93 3.87 8.29 1.55
C ALA A 93 2.62 8.51 2.42
N LEU A 94 2.52 9.65 3.12
CA LEU A 94 1.31 10.01 3.85
C LEU A 94 0.10 10.14 2.91
N LEU A 95 0.31 10.74 1.74
CA LEU A 95 -0.75 10.90 0.73
C LEU A 95 -1.13 9.55 0.09
N SER A 96 -0.15 8.67 -0.13
CA SER A 96 -0.36 7.31 -0.65
C SER A 96 -1.24 6.48 0.29
N ALA A 97 -0.91 6.45 1.59
CA ALA A 97 -1.72 5.80 2.60
C ALA A 97 -3.12 6.41 2.70
N GLY A 98 -3.21 7.75 2.64
CA GLY A 98 -4.46 8.50 2.72
C GLY A 98 -5.41 8.27 1.56
N ALA A 99 -4.90 7.89 0.37
CA ALA A 99 -5.73 7.61 -0.80
C ALA A 99 -6.70 6.44 -0.56
N GLY A 100 -6.21 5.33 0.00
CA GLY A 100 -7.04 4.17 0.34
C GLY A 100 -8.14 4.53 1.35
N MET A 101 -7.79 5.32 2.37
CA MET A 101 -8.77 5.78 3.37
C MET A 101 -9.83 6.70 2.76
N THR A 102 -9.43 7.65 1.90
CA THR A 102 -10.37 8.53 1.20
C THR A 102 -11.32 7.75 0.28
N ALA A 103 -10.80 6.72 -0.40
CA ALA A 103 -11.61 5.82 -1.21
C ALA A 103 -12.64 5.06 -0.36
N ILE A 104 -12.24 4.55 0.81
CA ILE A 104 -13.14 3.88 1.77
C ILE A 104 -14.24 4.83 2.24
N ASP A 105 -13.92 6.09 2.55
CA ASP A 105 -14.92 7.10 2.91
C ASP A 105 -16.00 7.22 1.82
N GLN A 106 -15.58 7.36 0.57
CA GLN A 106 -16.51 7.52 -0.55
C GLN A 106 -17.32 6.25 -0.84
N LEU A 107 -16.73 5.06 -0.61
CA LEU A 107 -17.42 3.77 -0.72
C LEU A 107 -18.54 3.66 0.34
N VAL A 108 -18.22 3.95 1.60
CA VAL A 108 -19.19 3.87 2.71
C VAL A 108 -20.28 4.94 2.56
N ASP A 109 -19.95 6.13 2.06
CA ASP A 109 -20.92 7.19 1.75
C ASP A 109 -21.79 6.87 0.51
N GLY A 110 -21.54 5.74 -0.18
CA GLY A 110 -22.30 5.36 -1.39
C GLY A 110 -22.03 6.25 -2.61
N LYS A 111 -20.96 7.05 -2.60
CA LYS A 111 -20.60 7.93 -3.71
C LYS A 111 -20.00 7.16 -4.88
N ILE A 112 -19.28 6.07 -4.58
CA ILE A 112 -18.67 5.14 -5.53
C ILE A 112 -18.95 3.70 -5.14
N ASN A 113 -18.70 2.74 -6.03
CA ASN A 113 -18.90 1.31 -5.80
C ASN A 113 -17.58 0.53 -5.66
N ASN A 114 -16.52 1.05 -6.25
CA ASN A 114 -15.16 0.57 -6.16
C ASN A 114 -14.20 1.73 -6.45
N ALA A 115 -12.90 1.53 -6.22
CA ALA A 115 -11.89 2.54 -6.50
C ALA A 115 -10.60 1.93 -7.04
N PHE A 116 -9.90 2.69 -7.88
CA PHE A 116 -8.51 2.46 -8.25
C PHE A 116 -7.65 3.60 -7.70
N CYS A 117 -6.68 3.27 -6.86
CA CYS A 117 -5.74 4.22 -6.27
C CYS A 117 -4.38 4.04 -6.95
N ALA A 118 -4.05 4.95 -7.89
CA ALA A 118 -2.75 5.00 -8.54
C ALA A 118 -1.80 5.85 -7.68
N VAL A 119 -1.08 5.21 -6.78
CA VAL A 119 -0.31 5.87 -5.72
C VAL A 119 1.16 5.45 -5.72
N ARG A 120 2.02 6.30 -5.17
CA ARG A 120 3.42 6.07 -4.86
C ARG A 120 3.79 6.82 -3.57
N PRO A 121 4.73 6.28 -2.76
CA PRO A 121 5.42 4.99 -2.84
C PRO A 121 4.48 3.79 -2.63
N PRO A 122 4.92 2.56 -3.00
CA PRO A 122 4.19 1.32 -2.70
C PRO A 122 4.21 1.00 -1.20
N GLY A 123 3.57 -0.12 -0.77
CA GLY A 123 3.38 -0.32 0.67
C GLY A 123 3.52 -1.74 1.21
N HIS A 124 3.30 -2.80 0.44
CA HIS A 124 3.06 -4.15 0.96
C HIS A 124 4.28 -4.81 1.63
N HIS A 125 5.50 -4.34 1.37
CA HIS A 125 6.70 -4.82 2.04
C HIS A 125 7.04 -4.08 3.33
N ALA A 126 6.49 -2.87 3.56
CA ALA A 126 6.81 -2.08 4.75
C ALA A 126 6.37 -2.83 6.02
N GLU A 127 7.34 -3.09 6.90
CA GLU A 127 7.15 -3.73 8.19
C GLU A 127 6.74 -2.73 9.26
N GLN A 128 6.40 -3.19 10.44
CA GLN A 128 6.00 -2.33 11.56
C GLN A 128 7.06 -1.26 11.89
N ASP A 129 8.33 -1.64 11.82
CA ASP A 129 9.47 -0.87 12.32
C ASP A 129 10.52 -0.50 11.25
N ARG A 130 10.31 -0.86 9.99
CA ARG A 130 11.28 -0.60 8.91
C ARG A 130 10.66 -0.53 7.52
N ALA A 131 11.28 0.28 6.67
CA ALA A 131 11.07 0.29 5.23
C ALA A 131 11.67 -0.97 4.61
N MET A 132 11.11 -1.42 3.49
CA MET A 132 11.60 -2.57 2.76
C MET A 132 10.97 -2.62 1.36
N GLY A 133 11.72 -3.10 0.35
CA GLY A 133 11.16 -3.35 -0.98
C GLY A 133 10.48 -2.12 -1.60
N PHE A 134 11.13 -0.96 -1.54
CA PHE A 134 10.63 0.33 -2.05
C PHE A 134 9.47 0.94 -1.24
N CYS A 135 8.99 0.24 -0.20
CA CYS A 135 7.80 0.60 0.58
C CYS A 135 8.18 1.36 1.86
N LEU A 136 7.53 2.52 2.06
CA LEU A 136 7.73 3.33 3.25
C LEU A 136 6.67 2.99 4.33
N PHE A 137 5.40 3.11 4.00
CA PHE A 137 4.29 2.75 4.88
C PHE A 137 3.38 1.75 4.18
N ASN A 138 2.80 0.82 4.93
CA ASN A 138 1.93 -0.21 4.37
C ASN A 138 0.53 0.34 4.10
N ASN A 139 0.35 0.91 2.90
CA ASN A 139 -0.87 1.61 2.50
C ASN A 139 -2.15 0.78 2.66
N VAL A 140 -2.11 -0.51 2.25
CA VAL A 140 -3.28 -1.38 2.31
C VAL A 140 -3.60 -1.80 3.74
N ALA A 141 -2.59 -2.06 4.57
CA ALA A 141 -2.78 -2.41 5.97
C ALA A 141 -3.35 -1.23 6.78
N ILE A 142 -2.84 -0.01 6.54
CA ILE A 142 -3.36 1.21 7.14
C ILE A 142 -4.82 1.43 6.73
N ALA A 143 -5.15 1.27 5.44
CA ALA A 143 -6.52 1.37 4.94
C ALA A 143 -7.44 0.33 5.57
N ALA A 144 -6.98 -0.91 5.76
CA ALA A 144 -7.74 -1.96 6.44
C ALA A 144 -8.03 -1.59 7.90
N ARG A 145 -7.04 -1.12 8.66
CA ARG A 145 -7.25 -0.62 10.04
C ARG A 145 -8.20 0.57 10.10
N TYR A 146 -8.10 1.49 9.16
CA TYR A 146 -9.02 2.61 9.05
C TYR A 146 -10.46 2.13 8.82
N ALA A 147 -10.67 1.20 7.89
CA ALA A 147 -11.97 0.61 7.61
C ALA A 147 -12.58 -0.03 8.88
N GLN A 148 -11.79 -0.74 9.65
CA GLN A 148 -12.24 -1.35 10.91
C GLN A 148 -12.57 -0.33 11.99
N LYS A 149 -11.66 0.60 12.27
CA LYS A 149 -11.78 1.53 13.42
C LYS A 149 -12.80 2.64 13.20
N ILE A 150 -12.84 3.19 12.00
CA ILE A 150 -13.62 4.39 11.71
C ILE A 150 -14.95 4.04 11.01
N LYS A 151 -14.97 2.98 10.22
CA LYS A 151 -16.16 2.56 9.47
C LYS A 151 -16.84 1.31 10.02
N ALA A 152 -16.32 0.74 11.11
CA ALA A 152 -16.84 -0.45 11.78
C ALA A 152 -17.00 -1.68 10.84
N LEU A 153 -16.15 -1.81 9.83
CA LEU A 153 -16.11 -2.96 8.95
C LEU A 153 -15.30 -4.08 9.63
N ASN A 154 -15.98 -5.01 10.26
CA ASN A 154 -15.37 -5.99 11.18
C ASN A 154 -14.53 -7.07 10.49
N LYS A 155 -14.71 -7.30 9.19
CA LYS A 155 -13.96 -8.30 8.41
C LYS A 155 -13.46 -7.69 7.12
N ILE A 156 -12.16 -7.82 6.89
CA ILE A 156 -11.48 -7.31 5.71
C ILE A 156 -10.84 -8.49 4.97
N PHE A 157 -10.90 -8.46 3.66
CA PHE A 157 -10.16 -9.35 2.78
C PHE A 157 -9.17 -8.52 1.97
N ILE A 158 -7.89 -8.92 2.01
CA ILE A 158 -6.82 -8.34 1.21
C ILE A 158 -6.33 -9.44 0.26
N PHE A 159 -6.32 -9.14 -1.04
CA PHE A 159 -5.71 -10.00 -2.05
C PHE A 159 -4.55 -9.26 -2.72
N ASP A 160 -3.36 -9.76 -2.50
CA ASP A 160 -2.11 -9.26 -3.06
C ASP A 160 -1.72 -10.13 -4.27
N TRP A 161 -1.64 -9.53 -5.43
CA TRP A 161 -1.22 -10.20 -6.66
C TRP A 161 0.08 -9.64 -7.24
N ASP A 162 0.82 -8.87 -6.43
CA ASP A 162 2.18 -8.48 -6.82
C ASP A 162 3.02 -9.74 -7.01
N VAL A 163 4.01 -9.66 -7.92
CA VAL A 163 4.92 -10.79 -8.16
C VAL A 163 5.73 -11.16 -6.92
N HIS A 164 5.91 -10.22 -5.99
CA HIS A 164 6.58 -10.42 -4.72
C HIS A 164 5.57 -10.68 -3.60
N HIS A 165 5.92 -11.53 -2.65
CA HIS A 165 5.12 -11.72 -1.44
C HIS A 165 5.09 -10.44 -0.60
N GLY A 166 3.89 -10.01 -0.21
CA GLY A 166 3.68 -8.83 0.64
C GLY A 166 3.90 -9.14 2.13
N ASN A 167 5.16 -9.35 2.51
CA ASN A 167 5.56 -9.73 3.87
C ASN A 167 5.06 -8.76 4.94
N GLY A 168 5.13 -7.44 4.69
CA GLY A 168 4.68 -6.44 5.65
C GLY A 168 3.17 -6.50 5.89
N THR A 169 2.38 -6.76 4.84
CA THR A 169 0.94 -6.97 4.98
C THR A 169 0.63 -8.24 5.74
N GLN A 170 1.29 -9.36 5.40
CA GLN A 170 1.15 -10.62 6.13
C GLN A 170 1.45 -10.44 7.62
N HIS A 171 2.60 -9.86 7.97
CA HIS A 171 3.01 -9.68 9.36
C HIS A 171 2.07 -8.76 10.14
N SER A 172 1.52 -7.72 9.51
CA SER A 172 0.56 -6.79 10.14
C SER A 172 -0.70 -7.47 10.66
N PHE A 173 -1.08 -8.63 10.08
CA PHE A 173 -2.31 -9.35 10.39
C PHE A 173 -2.09 -10.83 10.75
N TYR A 174 -0.85 -11.28 10.93
CA TYR A 174 -0.51 -12.69 11.06
C TYR A 174 -1.14 -13.37 12.30
N ASN A 175 -1.50 -12.60 13.32
CA ASN A 175 -2.19 -13.06 14.54
C ASN A 175 -3.60 -12.45 14.68
N ASP A 176 -4.19 -11.92 13.60
CA ASP A 176 -5.45 -11.18 13.65
C ASP A 176 -6.52 -11.82 12.76
N PRO A 177 -7.56 -12.47 13.35
CA PRO A 177 -8.60 -13.14 12.61
C PRO A 177 -9.58 -12.21 11.90
N SER A 178 -9.48 -10.90 12.10
CA SER A 178 -10.39 -9.91 11.51
C SER A 178 -10.00 -9.51 10.09
N VAL A 179 -8.76 -9.83 9.67
CA VAL A 179 -8.26 -9.59 8.31
C VAL A 179 -7.81 -10.89 7.69
N TYR A 180 -8.44 -11.28 6.58
CA TYR A 180 -7.97 -12.40 5.77
C TYR A 180 -7.02 -11.87 4.70
N TYR A 181 -5.77 -12.33 4.72
CA TYR A 181 -4.75 -11.99 3.74
C TYR A 181 -4.52 -13.16 2.79
N ALA A 182 -4.58 -12.91 1.49
CA ALA A 182 -4.21 -13.86 0.46
C ALA A 182 -3.19 -13.23 -0.48
N SER A 183 -2.14 -13.98 -0.84
CA SER A 183 -1.09 -13.52 -1.76
C SER A 183 -0.81 -14.59 -2.82
N ALA A 184 -0.80 -14.17 -4.09
CA ALA A 184 -0.36 -15.01 -5.21
C ALA A 184 0.93 -14.40 -5.78
N HIS A 185 2.06 -15.06 -5.58
CA HIS A 185 3.39 -14.49 -5.86
C HIS A 185 4.38 -15.54 -6.34
N GLN A 186 5.44 -15.12 -7.00
CA GLN A 186 6.52 -16.01 -7.37
C GLN A 186 7.28 -16.49 -6.13
N HIS A 187 7.58 -17.78 -6.06
CA HIS A 187 8.37 -18.39 -4.99
C HIS A 187 9.24 -19.55 -5.54
N PRO A 188 10.52 -19.68 -5.11
CA PRO A 188 11.27 -18.76 -4.23
C PRO A 188 11.64 -17.46 -4.95
N PHE A 189 11.37 -16.33 -4.34
CA PHE A 189 11.73 -15.01 -4.84
C PHE A 189 11.86 -14.02 -3.67
N TYR A 190 12.17 -12.74 -3.95
CA TYR A 190 12.14 -11.71 -2.91
C TYR A 190 10.73 -11.61 -2.28
N PRO A 191 10.60 -11.42 -0.95
CA PRO A 191 11.65 -11.25 0.07
C PRO A 191 12.12 -12.55 0.73
N GLY A 192 11.71 -13.71 0.25
CA GLY A 192 12.09 -15.02 0.79
C GLY A 192 11.10 -15.61 1.81
N SER A 193 9.94 -14.96 2.01
CA SER A 193 8.79 -15.43 2.78
C SER A 193 7.61 -15.77 1.86
N GLY A 194 6.48 -16.19 2.41
CA GLY A 194 5.27 -16.52 1.65
C GLY A 194 5.19 -18.00 1.24
N ALA A 195 5.77 -18.89 2.03
CA ALA A 195 5.59 -20.32 1.85
C ALA A 195 4.12 -20.71 2.11
N GLU A 196 3.64 -21.80 1.49
CA GLU A 196 2.27 -22.27 1.61
C GLU A 196 1.89 -22.59 3.07
N GLU A 197 2.88 -23.01 3.88
CA GLU A 197 2.71 -23.34 5.29
C GLU A 197 2.56 -22.13 6.20
N GLU A 198 2.86 -20.92 5.72
CA GLU A 198 2.68 -19.68 6.47
C GLU A 198 1.20 -19.28 6.46
N THR A 199 0.42 -19.84 7.41
CA THR A 199 -1.05 -19.72 7.44
C THR A 199 -1.60 -18.84 8.57
N GLY A 200 -0.73 -18.10 9.27
CA GLY A 200 -1.09 -17.29 10.45
C GLY A 200 -0.68 -17.95 11.75
N THR A 201 -0.82 -17.23 12.86
CA THR A 201 -0.52 -17.70 14.22
C THR A 201 -1.61 -17.30 15.21
N GLY A 202 -1.65 -17.98 16.37
CA GLY A 202 -2.58 -17.63 17.44
C GLY A 202 -4.03 -17.58 16.98
N GLU A 203 -4.71 -16.46 17.22
CA GLU A 203 -6.10 -16.26 16.79
C GLU A 203 -6.23 -16.10 15.28
N GLY A 204 -5.18 -15.64 14.59
CA GLY A 204 -5.11 -15.49 13.14
C GLY A 204 -4.75 -16.76 12.38
N LEU A 205 -4.64 -17.93 13.05
CA LEU A 205 -4.34 -19.18 12.36
C LEU A 205 -5.42 -19.53 11.34
N GLY A 206 -5.01 -19.74 10.08
CA GLY A 206 -5.91 -20.02 8.96
C GLY A 206 -6.48 -18.76 8.28
N THR A 207 -6.04 -17.56 8.67
CA THR A 207 -6.45 -16.30 8.00
C THR A 207 -5.39 -15.72 7.07
N THR A 208 -4.31 -16.45 6.84
CA THR A 208 -3.30 -16.18 5.83
C THR A 208 -3.30 -17.30 4.79
N LEU A 209 -3.33 -16.95 3.52
CA LEU A 209 -3.25 -17.89 2.39
C LEU A 209 -2.15 -17.43 1.43
N ASN A 210 -1.09 -18.21 1.33
CA ASN A 210 -0.05 -18.01 0.33
C ASN A 210 -0.22 -19.00 -0.82
N LEU A 211 -0.16 -18.49 -2.04
CA LEU A 211 -0.23 -19.22 -3.29
C LEU A 211 1.10 -19.02 -4.04
N PRO A 212 2.15 -19.77 -3.61
CA PRO A 212 3.45 -19.68 -4.27
C PRO A 212 3.36 -20.26 -5.69
N MET A 213 3.89 -19.52 -6.65
CA MET A 213 3.88 -19.89 -8.07
C MET A 213 5.30 -19.97 -8.61
N ASP A 214 5.55 -20.90 -9.51
CA ASP A 214 6.81 -20.98 -10.23
C ASP A 214 6.99 -19.77 -11.16
N ALA A 215 8.25 -19.42 -11.43
CA ALA A 215 8.55 -18.40 -12.44
C ALA A 215 7.95 -18.81 -13.80
N TYR A 216 7.26 -17.88 -14.42
CA TYR A 216 6.61 -18.07 -15.73
C TYR A 216 5.41 -19.04 -15.75
N SER A 217 4.82 -19.36 -14.58
CA SER A 217 3.59 -20.17 -14.48
C SER A 217 2.33 -19.41 -14.94
#